data_ccd1811dff8792b63d1fc6452e6642b9
#
_entry.id   ccd1811dff8792b63d1fc6452e6642b9
#
_cell.length_a   1.000
_cell.length_b   1.000
_cell.length_c   1.000
_cell.angle_alpha   90.00
_cell.angle_beta   90.00
_cell.angle_gamma   90.00
#
_symmetry.space_group_name_H-M   'P 1'
#
loop_
_entity.id
_entity.type
_entity.pdbx_description
1 polymer ?
#
loop_
_entity_poly.entity_id
_entity_poly.type
_entity_poly.pdbx_seq_one_letter_code
_entity_poly.pdbx_strand_id
1 'polypeptide(L)'
;MHLNFTAETSENGVRERDFLLGEITGVLWSPESVSENAPLILLGHSGGVHKRAPNLVTTARHFVTESGYRVAAIDAPGHGDRPRNAEDQRWADALHAARAAGEPMDSIIAEFNMSLAERAVPEWQATLDALQALPEIGPAAPVGYGGITLGTVIGMMLVAAEPRIRAATFNSVFVFDALFEAARKITIPLTLQVAWNDEEIDRRPSFDLFEAFASEEKTLLANPGRHNQMARTQPDFAAAFMRHHLGR
;
A
#
# COMPACT_ATOMS: atom_id res chain seq x y z
N MET A 1 11.56 -7.20 17.13
CA MET A 1 12.70 -7.16 16.16
C MET A 1 13.32 -5.77 16.19
N HIS A 2 14.61 -5.63 15.85
CA HIS A 2 15.27 -4.33 15.80
C HIS A 2 15.36 -3.84 14.36
N LEU A 3 14.94 -2.60 14.10
CA LEU A 3 15.04 -1.96 12.78
C LEU A 3 16.48 -1.47 12.59
N ASN A 4 17.11 -1.87 11.49
CA ASN A 4 18.48 -1.52 11.17
C ASN A 4 18.51 -0.74 9.85
N PHE A 5 18.98 0.52 9.89
CA PHE A 5 19.20 1.32 8.67
C PHE A 5 20.51 0.87 7.99
N THR A 6 20.40 0.60 6.68
CA THR A 6 21.51 0.05 5.86
C THR A 6 22.12 1.05 4.90
N ALA A 7 21.33 2.04 4.48
CA ALA A 7 21.78 3.15 3.62
C ALA A 7 20.96 4.40 3.91
N GLU A 8 21.56 5.57 3.63
CA GLU A 8 20.90 6.86 3.71
C GLU A 8 21.35 7.76 2.56
N THR A 9 20.39 8.44 1.94
CA THR A 9 20.63 9.51 0.96
C THR A 9 19.72 10.69 1.26
N SER A 10 20.17 11.91 0.87
CA SER A 10 19.33 13.11 0.96
C SER A 10 19.39 13.84 -0.37
N GLU A 11 18.22 14.13 -0.92
CA GLU A 11 18.08 14.84 -2.18
C GLU A 11 16.78 15.64 -2.22
N ASN A 12 16.86 16.90 -2.64
CA ASN A 12 15.70 17.78 -2.82
C ASN A 12 14.82 17.90 -1.54
N GLY A 13 15.44 17.96 -0.35
CA GLY A 13 14.73 18.09 0.93
C GLY A 13 14.10 16.79 1.44
N VAL A 14 14.33 15.67 0.76
CA VAL A 14 13.87 14.35 1.15
C VAL A 14 15.04 13.49 1.59
N ARG A 15 15.01 13.04 2.84
CA ARG A 15 15.90 12.01 3.36
C ARG A 15 15.28 10.64 3.10
N GLU A 16 16.05 9.74 2.52
CA GLU A 16 15.65 8.39 2.19
C GLU A 16 16.57 7.39 2.87
N ARG A 17 16.01 6.50 3.68
CA ARG A 17 16.76 5.50 4.45
C ARG A 17 16.27 4.09 4.15
N ASP A 18 17.16 3.25 3.66
CA ASP A 18 16.90 1.82 3.57
C ASP A 18 16.98 1.18 4.95
N PHE A 19 16.08 0.21 5.21
CA PHE A 19 16.13 -0.53 6.45
C PHE A 19 15.88 -2.03 6.26
N LEU A 20 16.38 -2.79 7.23
CA LEU A 20 16.08 -4.20 7.44
C LEU A 20 15.41 -4.39 8.80
N LEU A 21 14.36 -5.22 8.82
CA LEU A 21 13.70 -5.69 10.03
C LEU A 21 13.56 -7.23 9.93
N GLY A 22 14.61 -7.95 10.40
CA GLY A 22 14.76 -9.35 10.06
C GLY A 22 14.95 -9.53 8.56
N GLU A 23 14.04 -10.27 7.91
CA GLU A 23 14.04 -10.48 6.45
C GLU A 23 13.22 -9.42 5.69
N ILE A 24 12.56 -8.50 6.40
CA ILE A 24 11.75 -7.46 5.79
C ILE A 24 12.66 -6.35 5.30
N THR A 25 12.67 -6.11 4.00
CA THR A 25 13.38 -5.01 3.36
C THR A 25 12.46 -3.83 3.19
N GLY A 26 12.87 -2.64 3.62
CA GLY A 26 12.03 -1.45 3.57
C GLY A 26 12.80 -0.18 3.26
N VAL A 27 12.06 0.89 3.04
CA VAL A 27 12.55 2.25 2.85
C VAL A 27 11.67 3.23 3.62
N LEU A 28 12.32 4.20 4.26
CA LEU A 28 11.67 5.30 4.98
C LEU A 28 12.08 6.62 4.33
N TRP A 29 11.11 7.34 3.78
CA TRP A 29 11.26 8.72 3.32
C TRP A 29 10.80 9.69 4.40
N SER A 30 11.54 10.75 4.62
CA SER A 30 11.20 11.80 5.58
C SER A 30 11.68 13.17 5.09
N PRO A 31 11.07 14.27 5.54
CA PRO A 31 11.66 15.60 5.35
C PRO A 31 13.04 15.67 6.04
N GLU A 32 13.97 16.47 5.52
CA GLU A 32 15.25 16.76 6.21
C GLU A 32 15.02 17.49 7.54
N SER A 33 14.05 18.39 7.57
CA SER A 33 13.59 19.07 8.79
C SER A 33 12.26 18.45 9.24
N VAL A 34 12.29 17.70 10.32
CA VAL A 34 11.12 16.94 10.81
C VAL A 34 10.36 17.75 11.86
N SER A 35 9.05 17.89 11.68
CA SER A 35 8.17 18.32 12.78
C SER A 35 7.88 17.15 13.72
N GLU A 36 7.83 17.41 15.02
CA GLU A 36 7.37 16.41 15.99
C GLU A 36 5.94 15.95 15.63
N ASN A 37 5.68 14.65 15.77
CA ASN A 37 4.38 14.02 15.48
C ASN A 37 3.86 14.14 14.03
N ALA A 38 4.73 14.37 13.03
CA ALA A 38 4.29 14.30 11.65
C ALA A 38 3.70 12.91 11.33
N PRO A 39 2.57 12.83 10.60
CA PRO A 39 1.96 11.57 10.22
C PRO A 39 2.91 10.62 9.49
N LEU A 40 2.67 9.32 9.65
CA LEU A 40 3.36 8.23 8.96
C LEU A 40 2.40 7.59 7.96
N ILE A 41 2.78 7.58 6.69
CA ILE A 41 2.05 6.88 5.63
C ILE A 41 2.76 5.57 5.31
N LEU A 42 2.02 4.46 5.34
CA LEU A 42 2.47 3.16 4.87
C LEU A 42 2.04 2.99 3.41
N LEU A 43 2.97 2.69 2.50
CA LEU A 43 2.66 2.50 1.07
C LEU A 43 2.91 1.07 0.62
N GLY A 44 1.84 0.40 0.15
CA GLY A 44 1.89 -0.93 -0.47
C GLY A 44 2.03 -0.86 -1.99
N HIS A 45 3.01 -1.58 -2.54
CA HIS A 45 3.28 -1.64 -3.97
C HIS A 45 2.39 -2.65 -4.72
N SER A 46 2.32 -2.54 -6.04
CA SER A 46 1.63 -3.49 -6.92
C SER A 46 2.33 -4.84 -6.99
N GLY A 47 1.62 -5.88 -7.40
CA GLY A 47 2.21 -7.18 -7.70
C GLY A 47 3.28 -7.08 -8.81
N GLY A 48 4.31 -7.92 -8.72
CA GLY A 48 5.39 -7.98 -9.71
C GLY A 48 6.40 -6.83 -9.67
N VAL A 49 6.23 -5.85 -8.78
CA VAL A 49 7.16 -4.74 -8.57
C VAL A 49 7.69 -4.71 -7.13
N HIS A 50 8.19 -3.60 -6.64
CA HIS A 50 8.86 -3.52 -5.35
C HIS A 50 8.65 -2.15 -4.69
N LYS A 51 9.10 -1.99 -3.44
CA LYS A 51 9.03 -0.77 -2.61
C LYS A 51 9.55 0.52 -3.28
N ARG A 52 10.39 0.38 -4.31
CA ARG A 52 10.97 1.50 -5.08
C ARG A 52 10.39 1.60 -6.50
N ALA A 53 9.19 1.06 -6.75
CA ALA A 53 8.51 1.25 -8.03
C ALA A 53 8.32 2.76 -8.31
N PRO A 54 8.53 3.24 -9.54
CA PRO A 54 8.56 4.68 -9.84
C PRO A 54 7.33 5.46 -9.39
N ASN A 55 6.14 4.89 -9.55
CA ASN A 55 4.88 5.48 -9.10
C ASN A 55 4.79 5.59 -7.57
N LEU A 56 5.29 4.59 -6.85
CA LEU A 56 5.31 4.59 -5.39
C LEU A 56 6.31 5.62 -4.86
N VAL A 57 7.52 5.69 -5.43
CA VAL A 57 8.53 6.69 -5.08
C VAL A 57 8.00 8.12 -5.33
N THR A 58 7.34 8.34 -6.48
CA THR A 58 6.71 9.62 -6.80
C THR A 58 5.68 10.01 -5.74
N THR A 59 4.80 9.08 -5.36
CA THR A 59 3.80 9.30 -4.32
C THR A 59 4.43 9.55 -2.95
N ALA A 60 5.45 8.77 -2.58
CA ALA A 60 6.16 8.93 -1.31
C ALA A 60 6.82 10.32 -1.21
N ARG A 61 7.58 10.71 -2.23
CA ARG A 61 8.23 12.03 -2.28
C ARG A 61 7.19 13.16 -2.23
N HIS A 62 6.06 13.01 -2.92
CA HIS A 62 4.97 14.00 -2.89
C HIS A 62 4.40 14.18 -1.46
N PHE A 63 4.13 13.11 -0.72
CA PHE A 63 3.72 13.21 0.68
C PHE A 63 4.76 13.90 1.56
N VAL A 64 6.04 13.63 1.32
CA VAL A 64 7.12 14.25 2.08
C VAL A 64 7.22 15.75 1.78
N THR A 65 7.22 16.15 0.49
CA THR A 65 7.44 17.54 0.09
C THR A 65 6.22 18.43 0.32
N GLU A 66 5.01 17.93 -0.01
CA GLU A 66 3.80 18.73 0.03
C GLU A 66 3.05 18.67 1.38
N SER A 67 3.29 17.63 2.17
CA SER A 67 2.59 17.45 3.46
C SER A 67 3.52 17.39 4.66
N GLY A 68 4.83 17.27 4.46
CA GLY A 68 5.80 17.11 5.54
C GLY A 68 5.68 15.76 6.26
N TYR A 69 5.08 14.76 5.63
CA TYR A 69 4.82 13.45 6.21
C TYR A 69 6.04 12.54 6.12
N ARG A 70 6.09 11.53 6.97
CA ARG A 70 6.98 10.39 6.80
C ARG A 70 6.27 9.32 6.01
N VAL A 71 7.00 8.61 5.16
CA VAL A 71 6.43 7.55 4.33
C VAL A 71 7.32 6.32 4.43
N ALA A 72 6.71 5.17 4.67
CA ALA A 72 7.41 3.89 4.68
C ALA A 72 6.81 2.94 3.65
N ALA A 73 7.67 2.18 2.98
CA ALA A 73 7.28 1.06 2.14
C ALA A 73 8.16 -0.15 2.42
N ILE A 74 7.57 -1.34 2.35
CA ILE A 74 8.32 -2.61 2.44
C ILE A 74 8.07 -3.44 1.18
N ASP A 75 9.00 -4.32 0.85
CA ASP A 75 8.75 -5.35 -0.15
C ASP A 75 7.79 -6.41 0.43
N ALA A 76 6.74 -6.70 -0.29
CA ALA A 76 5.86 -7.83 0.03
C ALA A 76 6.64 -9.16 -0.05
N PRO A 77 6.19 -10.24 0.62
CA PRO A 77 6.82 -11.55 0.50
C PRO A 77 7.06 -11.94 -0.95
N GLY A 78 8.27 -12.38 -1.28
CA GLY A 78 8.65 -12.81 -2.63
C GLY A 78 8.75 -11.69 -3.69
N HIS A 79 8.81 -10.40 -3.28
CA HIS A 79 8.95 -9.25 -4.16
C HIS A 79 10.21 -8.45 -3.85
N GLY A 80 10.65 -7.64 -4.81
CA GLY A 80 11.81 -6.77 -4.66
C GLY A 80 13.09 -7.52 -4.30
N ASP A 81 13.69 -7.14 -3.16
CA ASP A 81 14.92 -7.76 -2.67
C ASP A 81 14.69 -9.08 -1.91
N ARG A 82 13.44 -9.54 -1.83
CA ARG A 82 13.06 -10.75 -1.10
C ARG A 82 12.92 -11.94 -2.06
N PRO A 83 13.63 -13.05 -1.85
CA PRO A 83 13.53 -14.22 -2.71
C PRO A 83 12.12 -14.84 -2.63
N ARG A 84 11.61 -15.28 -3.78
CA ARG A 84 10.40 -16.09 -3.82
C ARG A 84 10.69 -17.47 -3.23
N ASN A 85 9.78 -17.96 -2.42
CA ASN A 85 9.77 -19.37 -2.04
C ASN A 85 9.21 -20.23 -3.19
N ALA A 86 9.28 -21.55 -3.05
CA ALA A 86 8.84 -22.48 -4.11
C ALA A 86 7.33 -22.39 -4.38
N GLU A 87 6.53 -22.02 -3.39
CA GLU A 87 5.08 -21.83 -3.53
C GLU A 87 4.75 -20.57 -4.30
N ASP A 88 5.35 -19.43 -3.92
CA ASP A 88 5.21 -18.16 -4.63
C ASP A 88 5.65 -18.29 -6.10
N GLN A 89 6.70 -19.09 -6.36
CA GLN A 89 7.15 -19.32 -7.72
C GLN A 89 6.13 -20.13 -8.52
N ARG A 90 5.50 -21.17 -7.94
CA ARG A 90 4.43 -21.91 -8.61
C ARG A 90 3.23 -21.03 -8.96
N TRP A 91 2.82 -20.13 -8.06
CA TRP A 91 1.76 -19.16 -8.35
C TRP A 91 2.12 -18.20 -9.48
N ALA A 92 3.34 -17.65 -9.46
CA ALA A 92 3.82 -16.77 -10.52
C ALA A 92 3.86 -17.49 -11.89
N ASP A 93 4.34 -18.74 -11.92
CA ASP A 93 4.38 -19.55 -13.13
C ASP A 93 2.96 -19.86 -13.65
N ALA A 94 2.02 -20.18 -12.76
CA ALA A 94 0.62 -20.41 -13.10
C ALA A 94 -0.04 -19.16 -13.71
N LEU A 95 0.20 -17.98 -13.13
CA LEU A 95 -0.29 -16.70 -13.68
C LEU A 95 0.29 -16.43 -15.07
N HIS A 96 1.59 -16.65 -15.26
CA HIS A 96 2.23 -16.47 -16.57
C HIS A 96 1.66 -17.45 -17.61
N ALA A 97 1.45 -18.69 -17.23
CA ALA A 97 0.90 -19.72 -18.13
C ALA A 97 -0.55 -19.39 -18.52
N ALA A 98 -1.42 -19.04 -17.56
CA ALA A 98 -2.80 -18.67 -17.82
C ALA A 98 -2.89 -17.41 -18.71
N ARG A 99 -2.08 -16.38 -18.44
CA ARG A 99 -2.02 -15.17 -19.27
C ARG A 99 -1.58 -15.50 -20.71
N ALA A 100 -0.56 -16.34 -20.88
CA ALA A 100 -0.06 -16.74 -22.21
C ALA A 100 -1.10 -17.56 -22.99
N ALA A 101 -1.92 -18.36 -22.29
CA ALA A 101 -3.00 -19.17 -22.87
C ALA A 101 -4.30 -18.38 -23.11
N GLY A 102 -4.42 -17.15 -22.57
CA GLY A 102 -5.66 -16.38 -22.58
C GLY A 102 -6.74 -16.98 -21.69
N GLU A 103 -6.34 -17.73 -20.65
CA GLU A 103 -7.24 -18.34 -19.67
C GLU A 103 -7.58 -17.38 -18.53
N PRO A 104 -8.74 -17.58 -17.84
CA PRO A 104 -9.10 -16.79 -16.67
C PRO A 104 -8.04 -16.89 -15.57
N MET A 105 -7.71 -15.74 -14.94
CA MET A 105 -6.69 -15.66 -13.89
C MET A 105 -7.27 -15.37 -12.51
N ASP A 106 -8.58 -15.11 -12.42
CA ASP A 106 -9.20 -14.55 -11.20
C ASP A 106 -8.96 -15.42 -9.95
N SER A 107 -9.16 -16.74 -10.05
CA SER A 107 -8.92 -17.64 -8.92
C SER A 107 -7.45 -17.71 -8.51
N ILE A 108 -6.55 -17.75 -9.50
CA ILE A 108 -5.11 -17.78 -9.24
C ILE A 108 -4.67 -16.48 -8.55
N ILE A 109 -5.16 -15.34 -9.03
CA ILE A 109 -4.88 -14.02 -8.44
C ILE A 109 -5.41 -13.96 -7.01
N ALA A 110 -6.65 -14.41 -6.79
CA ALA A 110 -7.27 -14.38 -5.46
C ALA A 110 -6.48 -15.21 -4.44
N GLU A 111 -6.18 -16.46 -4.75
CA GLU A 111 -5.45 -17.38 -3.87
C GLU A 111 -4.02 -16.89 -3.61
N PHE A 112 -3.30 -16.47 -4.66
CA PHE A 112 -1.94 -15.95 -4.52
C PHE A 112 -1.90 -14.68 -3.67
N ASN A 113 -2.76 -13.71 -3.98
CA ASN A 113 -2.80 -12.45 -3.23
C ASN A 113 -3.19 -12.67 -1.76
N MET A 114 -4.09 -13.60 -1.45
CA MET A 114 -4.43 -13.96 -0.08
C MET A 114 -3.25 -14.59 0.65
N SER A 115 -2.56 -15.54 0.04
CA SER A 115 -1.34 -16.15 0.61
C SER A 115 -0.26 -15.10 0.90
N LEU A 116 -0.12 -14.09 0.02
CA LEU A 116 0.80 -12.98 0.24
C LEU A 116 0.32 -12.07 1.39
N ALA A 117 -0.97 -11.76 1.45
CA ALA A 117 -1.54 -10.89 2.47
C ALA A 117 -1.45 -11.50 3.88
N GLU A 118 -1.71 -12.79 4.03
CA GLU A 118 -1.59 -13.49 5.32
C GLU A 118 -0.18 -13.38 5.92
N ARG A 119 0.86 -13.37 5.08
CA ARG A 119 2.25 -13.19 5.50
C ARG A 119 2.63 -11.72 5.66
N ALA A 120 2.14 -10.86 4.79
CA ALA A 120 2.48 -9.43 4.79
C ALA A 120 1.85 -8.65 5.95
N VAL A 121 0.63 -8.99 6.39
CA VAL A 121 -0.05 -8.27 7.47
C VAL A 121 0.77 -8.27 8.77
N PRO A 122 1.23 -9.42 9.33
CA PRO A 122 2.07 -9.40 10.53
C PRO A 122 3.42 -8.70 10.31
N GLU A 123 3.96 -8.73 9.08
CA GLU A 123 5.19 -8.00 8.75
C GLU A 123 4.98 -6.47 8.79
N TRP A 124 3.85 -5.99 8.26
CA TRP A 124 3.48 -4.58 8.36
C TRP A 124 3.24 -4.14 9.80
N GLN A 125 2.61 -4.97 10.62
CA GLN A 125 2.40 -4.68 12.05
C GLN A 125 3.74 -4.59 12.79
N ALA A 126 4.64 -5.54 12.57
CA ALA A 126 6.00 -5.51 13.14
C ALA A 126 6.81 -4.30 12.64
N THR A 127 6.64 -3.94 11.36
CA THR A 127 7.27 -2.75 10.78
C THR A 127 6.75 -1.46 11.42
N LEU A 128 5.44 -1.36 11.60
CA LEU A 128 4.82 -0.21 12.26
C LEU A 128 5.30 -0.08 13.71
N ASP A 129 5.36 -1.19 14.47
CA ASP A 129 5.91 -1.21 15.83
C ASP A 129 7.35 -0.69 15.88
N ALA A 130 8.18 -1.17 14.95
CA ALA A 130 9.59 -0.79 14.90
C ALA A 130 9.78 0.69 14.46
N LEU A 131 8.96 1.18 13.54
CA LEU A 131 8.98 2.58 13.11
C LEU A 131 8.51 3.52 14.22
N GLN A 132 7.43 3.18 14.92
CA GLN A 132 6.91 3.99 16.04
C GLN A 132 7.82 3.96 17.27
N ALA A 133 8.74 2.98 17.39
CA ALA A 133 9.77 2.96 18.40
C ALA A 133 10.94 3.94 18.11
N LEU A 134 11.03 4.47 16.90
CA LEU A 134 12.02 5.50 16.56
C LEU A 134 11.63 6.84 17.21
N PRO A 135 12.54 7.51 17.93
CA PRO A 135 12.24 8.78 18.60
C PRO A 135 11.70 9.86 17.69
N GLU A 136 12.18 9.88 16.45
CA GLU A 136 11.74 10.85 15.44
C GLU A 136 10.33 10.59 14.90
N ILE A 137 9.73 9.39 15.09
CA ILE A 137 8.35 9.06 14.69
C ILE A 137 7.46 9.10 15.92
N GLY A 138 7.77 8.29 16.91
CA GLY A 138 7.04 8.19 18.17
C GLY A 138 5.71 7.40 18.05
N PRO A 139 5.21 6.91 19.19
CA PRO A 139 4.00 6.08 19.22
C PRO A 139 2.69 6.84 18.96
N ALA A 140 2.72 8.17 19.06
CA ALA A 140 1.56 9.03 18.87
C ALA A 140 1.37 9.51 17.42
N ALA A 141 2.34 9.25 16.53
CA ALA A 141 2.25 9.66 15.14
C ALA A 141 0.98 9.09 14.47
N PRO A 142 0.11 9.93 13.88
CA PRO A 142 -1.03 9.44 13.12
C PRO A 142 -0.59 8.57 11.94
N VAL A 143 -1.29 7.48 11.69
CA VAL A 143 -0.91 6.52 10.64
C VAL A 143 -1.98 6.47 9.56
N GLY A 144 -1.55 6.57 8.30
CA GLY A 144 -2.35 6.34 7.11
C GLY A 144 -1.80 5.18 6.28
N TYR A 145 -2.63 4.64 5.41
CA TYR A 145 -2.23 3.60 4.47
C TYR A 145 -2.60 3.98 3.03
N GLY A 146 -1.71 3.68 2.08
CA GLY A 146 -1.99 3.75 0.64
C GLY A 146 -1.56 2.48 -0.06
N GLY A 147 -2.40 1.92 -0.93
CA GLY A 147 -2.10 0.68 -1.65
C GLY A 147 -2.54 0.70 -3.10
N ILE A 148 -1.83 -0.07 -3.94
CA ILE A 148 -2.13 -0.24 -5.37
C ILE A 148 -2.13 -1.73 -5.67
N THR A 149 -3.20 -2.25 -6.27
CA THR A 149 -3.39 -3.67 -6.67
C THR A 149 -3.08 -4.65 -5.52
N LEU A 150 -1.97 -5.38 -5.53
CA LEU A 150 -1.55 -6.23 -4.40
C LEU A 150 -1.45 -5.43 -3.10
N GLY A 151 -0.89 -4.21 -3.15
CA GLY A 151 -0.85 -3.31 -2.01
C GLY A 151 -2.24 -2.92 -1.50
N THR A 152 -3.26 -2.87 -2.35
CA THR A 152 -4.66 -2.69 -1.91
C THR A 152 -5.17 -3.94 -1.19
N VAL A 153 -4.92 -5.14 -1.70
CA VAL A 153 -5.33 -6.40 -1.03
C VAL A 153 -4.70 -6.50 0.36
N ILE A 154 -3.36 -6.38 0.44
CA ILE A 154 -2.64 -6.40 1.71
C ILE A 154 -3.16 -5.29 2.64
N GLY A 155 -3.36 -4.09 2.10
CA GLY A 155 -3.83 -2.93 2.85
C GLY A 155 -5.22 -3.10 3.44
N MET A 156 -6.16 -3.68 2.71
CA MET A 156 -7.50 -3.95 3.23
C MET A 156 -7.46 -4.94 4.39
N MET A 157 -6.66 -6.01 4.28
CA MET A 157 -6.48 -6.98 5.37
C MET A 157 -5.77 -6.33 6.57
N LEU A 158 -4.74 -5.51 6.32
CA LEU A 158 -4.01 -4.80 7.36
C LEU A 158 -4.91 -3.78 8.09
N VAL A 159 -5.62 -2.94 7.36
CA VAL A 159 -6.52 -1.91 7.93
C VAL A 159 -7.64 -2.54 8.76
N ALA A 160 -8.17 -3.68 8.33
CA ALA A 160 -9.18 -4.42 9.09
C ALA A 160 -8.65 -5.02 10.41
N ALA A 161 -7.32 -5.17 10.55
CA ALA A 161 -6.66 -5.81 11.70
C ALA A 161 -5.80 -4.85 12.54
N GLU A 162 -5.51 -3.63 12.07
CA GLU A 162 -4.57 -2.69 12.69
C GLU A 162 -5.27 -1.37 13.06
N PRO A 163 -5.70 -1.19 14.29
CA PRO A 163 -6.50 -0.03 14.71
C PRO A 163 -5.73 1.29 14.77
N ARG A 164 -4.40 1.28 14.64
CA ARG A 164 -3.58 2.49 14.59
C ARG A 164 -3.72 3.22 13.24
N ILE A 165 -4.15 2.54 12.18
CA ILE A 165 -4.39 3.17 10.88
C ILE A 165 -5.71 3.93 10.93
N ARG A 166 -5.67 5.23 10.60
CA ARG A 166 -6.81 6.15 10.74
C ARG A 166 -7.44 6.60 9.43
N ALA A 167 -6.74 6.45 8.31
CA ALA A 167 -7.24 6.77 6.98
C ALA A 167 -6.58 5.88 5.93
N ALA A 168 -7.28 5.55 4.84
CA ALA A 168 -6.73 4.70 3.80
C ALA A 168 -7.08 5.15 2.38
N THR A 169 -6.16 4.95 1.44
CA THR A 169 -6.40 5.11 0.00
C THR A 169 -6.13 3.78 -0.70
N PHE A 170 -7.14 3.22 -1.34
CA PHE A 170 -7.08 1.96 -2.08
C PHE A 170 -7.21 2.23 -3.57
N ASN A 171 -6.34 1.63 -4.38
CA ASN A 171 -6.31 1.88 -5.81
C ASN A 171 -6.29 0.57 -6.57
N SER A 172 -7.15 0.44 -7.59
CA SER A 172 -7.25 -0.66 -8.54
C SER A 172 -7.04 -2.03 -7.89
N VAL A 173 -8.06 -2.83 -7.76
CA VAL A 173 -7.96 -4.12 -7.09
C VAL A 173 -8.76 -5.18 -7.85
N PHE A 174 -8.19 -6.37 -8.02
CA PHE A 174 -8.95 -7.56 -8.37
C PHE A 174 -9.81 -7.95 -7.18
N VAL A 175 -11.13 -7.90 -7.36
CA VAL A 175 -12.11 -8.13 -6.29
C VAL A 175 -12.44 -9.61 -6.18
N PHE A 176 -12.40 -10.14 -4.95
CA PHE A 176 -12.77 -11.50 -4.60
C PHE A 176 -13.35 -11.54 -3.18
N ASP A 177 -13.99 -12.68 -2.80
CA ASP A 177 -14.83 -12.78 -1.61
C ASP A 177 -14.19 -12.29 -0.30
N ALA A 178 -12.92 -12.60 -0.05
CA ALA A 178 -12.25 -12.22 1.18
C ALA A 178 -12.13 -10.68 1.34
N LEU A 179 -12.11 -9.92 0.24
CA LEU A 179 -12.09 -8.46 0.31
C LEU A 179 -13.41 -7.89 0.81
N PHE A 180 -14.54 -8.52 0.53
CA PHE A 180 -15.83 -8.11 1.11
C PHE A 180 -15.87 -8.31 2.63
N GLU A 181 -15.26 -9.39 3.13
CA GLU A 181 -15.14 -9.63 4.58
C GLU A 181 -14.27 -8.57 5.26
N ALA A 182 -13.16 -8.17 4.62
CA ALA A 182 -12.32 -7.08 5.11
C ALA A 182 -13.06 -5.74 5.04
N ALA A 183 -13.71 -5.42 3.93
CA ALA A 183 -14.45 -4.18 3.74
C ALA A 183 -15.50 -3.93 4.84
N ARG A 184 -16.24 -4.97 5.23
CA ARG A 184 -17.25 -4.88 6.31
C ARG A 184 -16.66 -4.60 7.69
N LYS A 185 -15.34 -4.72 7.87
CA LYS A 185 -14.64 -4.40 9.13
C LYS A 185 -13.97 -3.03 9.10
N ILE A 186 -13.81 -2.43 7.92
CA ILE A 186 -13.13 -1.15 7.75
C ILE A 186 -14.13 -0.01 7.95
N THR A 187 -13.96 0.72 9.06
CA THR A 187 -14.83 1.84 9.47
C THR A 187 -14.15 3.20 9.38
N ILE A 188 -12.83 3.24 9.12
CA ILE A 188 -12.06 4.48 9.00
C ILE A 188 -12.36 5.19 7.67
N PRO A 189 -12.14 6.51 7.58
CA PRO A 189 -12.20 7.24 6.31
C PRO A 189 -11.36 6.59 5.21
N LEU A 190 -11.92 6.43 4.03
CA LEU A 190 -11.21 5.82 2.91
C LEU A 190 -11.58 6.38 1.54
N THR A 191 -10.65 6.19 0.59
CA THR A 191 -10.94 6.34 -0.83
C THR A 191 -10.72 5.02 -1.56
N LEU A 192 -11.61 4.68 -2.50
CA LEU A 192 -11.39 3.63 -3.47
C LEU A 192 -11.26 4.26 -4.86
N GLN A 193 -10.15 4.01 -5.55
CA GLN A 193 -9.91 4.53 -6.88
C GLN A 193 -9.97 3.42 -7.91
N VAL A 194 -10.63 3.68 -9.04
CA VAL A 194 -10.73 2.76 -10.16
C VAL A 194 -10.24 3.43 -11.44
N ALA A 195 -9.45 2.73 -12.25
CA ALA A 195 -9.08 3.17 -13.59
C ALA A 195 -10.24 2.84 -14.54
N TRP A 196 -10.83 3.89 -15.17
CA TRP A 196 -12.06 3.72 -15.94
C TRP A 196 -11.91 2.86 -17.19
N ASN A 197 -10.73 2.90 -17.79
CA ASN A 197 -10.39 2.18 -19.02
C ASN A 197 -9.38 1.05 -18.75
N ASP A 198 -9.40 0.47 -17.54
CA ASP A 198 -8.57 -0.67 -17.19
C ASP A 198 -9.00 -1.88 -18.02
N GLU A 199 -8.06 -2.46 -18.72
CA GLU A 199 -8.26 -3.63 -19.57
C GLU A 199 -7.95 -4.96 -18.85
N GLU A 200 -7.31 -4.89 -17.66
CA GLU A 200 -6.96 -6.06 -16.86
C GLU A 200 -7.91 -6.27 -15.69
N ILE A 201 -8.42 -5.18 -15.10
CA ILE A 201 -9.32 -5.23 -13.93
C ILE A 201 -10.70 -4.72 -14.32
N ASP A 202 -11.72 -5.60 -14.27
CA ASP A 202 -13.10 -5.14 -14.40
C ASP A 202 -13.45 -4.25 -13.19
N ARG A 203 -13.88 -3.02 -13.49
CA ARG A 203 -14.25 -2.04 -12.47
C ARG A 203 -15.59 -2.33 -11.78
N ARG A 204 -16.47 -3.14 -12.38
CA ARG A 204 -17.82 -3.38 -11.84
C ARG A 204 -17.80 -3.99 -10.44
N PRO A 205 -17.01 -5.06 -10.16
CA PRO A 205 -16.92 -5.60 -8.82
C PRO A 205 -16.39 -4.60 -7.79
N SER A 206 -15.61 -3.59 -8.22
CA SER A 206 -15.14 -2.53 -7.31
C SER A 206 -16.26 -1.63 -6.79
N PHE A 207 -17.39 -1.50 -7.50
CA PHE A 207 -18.55 -0.75 -7.01
C PHE A 207 -19.25 -1.51 -5.89
N ASP A 208 -19.43 -2.81 -6.05
CA ASP A 208 -20.02 -3.67 -5.02
C ASP A 208 -19.10 -3.71 -3.77
N LEU A 209 -17.77 -3.76 -3.98
CA LEU A 209 -16.80 -3.68 -2.90
C LEU A 209 -16.88 -2.32 -2.17
N PHE A 210 -17.03 -1.23 -2.92
CA PHE A 210 -17.19 0.11 -2.33
C PHE A 210 -18.45 0.20 -1.45
N GLU A 211 -19.56 -0.37 -1.89
CA GLU A 211 -20.78 -0.44 -1.07
C GLU A 211 -20.57 -1.25 0.22
N ALA A 212 -19.76 -2.31 0.17
CA ALA A 212 -19.51 -3.20 1.30
C ALA A 212 -18.66 -2.58 2.43
N PHE A 213 -17.90 -1.52 2.17
CA PHE A 213 -17.14 -0.84 3.24
C PHE A 213 -18.08 -0.29 4.33
N ALA A 214 -17.79 -0.66 5.58
CA ALA A 214 -18.53 -0.18 6.75
C ALA A 214 -18.22 1.28 7.12
N SER A 215 -17.26 1.91 6.45
CA SER A 215 -16.93 3.32 6.63
C SER A 215 -18.11 4.21 6.25
N GLU A 216 -18.47 5.16 7.12
CA GLU A 216 -19.43 6.22 6.83
C GLU A 216 -18.82 7.33 5.96
N GLU A 217 -17.50 7.44 5.95
CA GLU A 217 -16.74 8.46 5.23
C GLU A 217 -15.89 7.80 4.15
N LYS A 218 -16.53 7.47 3.03
CA LYS A 218 -15.90 6.80 1.89
C LYS A 218 -16.13 7.53 0.59
N THR A 219 -15.11 7.61 -0.26
CA THR A 219 -15.15 8.27 -1.57
C THR A 219 -14.72 7.31 -2.66
N LEU A 220 -15.53 7.17 -3.71
CA LEU A 220 -15.18 6.45 -4.93
C LEU A 220 -14.69 7.44 -5.98
N LEU A 221 -13.50 7.19 -6.52
CA LEU A 221 -12.88 7.98 -7.57
C LEU A 221 -12.69 7.15 -8.84
N ALA A 222 -13.36 7.53 -9.90
CA ALA A 222 -13.18 6.94 -11.22
C ALA A 222 -12.32 7.86 -12.07
N ASN A 223 -11.10 7.45 -12.36
CA ASN A 223 -10.14 8.22 -13.14
C ASN A 223 -10.03 7.66 -14.57
N PRO A 224 -9.99 8.50 -15.61
CA PRO A 224 -9.65 8.03 -16.94
C PRO A 224 -8.23 7.47 -16.93
N GLY A 225 -8.01 6.34 -17.60
CA GLY A 225 -6.71 5.69 -17.68
C GLY A 225 -6.83 4.18 -17.83
N ARG A 226 -5.75 3.56 -18.24
CA ARG A 226 -5.57 2.11 -18.35
C ARG A 226 -4.94 1.54 -17.09
N HIS A 227 -4.83 0.22 -17.06
CA HIS A 227 -4.06 -0.46 -16.02
C HIS A 227 -2.65 0.13 -15.89
N ASN A 228 -2.18 0.30 -14.67
CA ASN A 228 -0.87 0.91 -14.36
C ASN A 228 -0.67 2.39 -14.80
N GLN A 229 -1.72 3.07 -15.24
CA GLN A 229 -1.67 4.52 -15.50
C GLN A 229 -2.19 5.29 -14.30
N MET A 230 -1.28 5.85 -13.52
CA MET A 230 -1.64 6.76 -12.42
C MET A 230 -2.14 8.09 -13.00
N ALA A 231 -3.33 8.53 -12.57
CA ALA A 231 -3.81 9.85 -12.92
C ALA A 231 -2.87 10.93 -12.37
N ARG A 232 -2.58 11.98 -13.15
CA ARG A 232 -1.64 13.07 -12.75
C ARG A 232 -2.02 13.76 -11.44
N THR A 233 -3.31 13.83 -11.16
CA THR A 233 -3.86 14.46 -9.94
C THR A 233 -3.95 13.51 -8.75
N GLN A 234 -3.62 12.25 -8.92
CA GLN A 234 -3.77 11.23 -7.88
C GLN A 234 -2.91 11.51 -6.64
N PRO A 235 -1.62 11.89 -6.74
CA PRO A 235 -0.83 12.21 -5.56
C PRO A 235 -1.38 13.42 -4.79
N ASP A 236 -1.83 14.48 -5.47
CA ASP A 236 -2.41 15.67 -4.86
C ASP A 236 -3.69 15.33 -4.10
N PHE A 237 -4.57 14.52 -4.70
CA PHE A 237 -5.80 14.08 -4.07
C PHE A 237 -5.53 13.21 -2.85
N ALA A 238 -4.63 12.24 -2.95
CA ALA A 238 -4.25 11.39 -1.83
C ALA A 238 -3.64 12.21 -0.68
N ALA A 239 -2.78 13.18 -1.01
CA ALA A 239 -2.19 14.08 -0.02
C ALA A 239 -3.24 14.98 0.66
N ALA A 240 -4.17 15.53 -0.10
CA ALA A 240 -5.26 16.33 0.44
C ALA A 240 -6.18 15.51 1.36
N PHE A 241 -6.55 14.30 0.95
CA PHE A 241 -7.34 13.37 1.74
C PHE A 241 -6.61 13.02 3.05
N MET A 242 -5.36 12.62 3.00
CA MET A 242 -4.60 12.26 4.21
C MET A 242 -4.42 13.46 5.14
N ARG A 243 -4.20 14.69 4.62
CA ARG A 243 -4.13 15.90 5.47
C ARG A 243 -5.44 16.18 6.19
N HIS A 244 -6.58 15.94 5.54
CA HIS A 244 -7.88 16.15 6.17
C HIS A 244 -8.08 15.23 7.37
N HIS A 245 -7.67 13.96 7.27
CA HIS A 245 -7.95 12.95 8.30
C HIS A 245 -6.83 12.71 9.32
N LEU A 246 -5.59 12.99 8.96
CA LEU A 246 -4.43 12.76 9.85
C LEU A 246 -3.88 14.05 10.45
N GLY A 247 -4.30 15.20 9.91
CA GLY A 247 -3.77 16.49 10.31
C GLY A 247 -2.38 16.78 9.71
N ARG A 248 -1.83 17.90 10.12
CA ARG A 248 -0.45 18.30 9.80
C ARG A 248 0.52 17.84 10.87
#